data_f95cc3e28576012d2d58930189af8a84
#
_entry.id   f95cc3e28576012d2d58930189af8a84
#
_cell.length_a   1.000
_cell.length_b   1.000
_cell.length_c   1.000
_cell.angle_alpha   90.00
_cell.angle_beta   90.00
_cell.angle_gamma   90.00
#
_symmetry.space_group_name_H-M   'P 1'
#
loop_
_entity.id
_entity.type
_entity.pdbx_description
1 polymer ?
#
loop_
_entity_poly.entity_id
_entity_poly.type
_entity_poly.pdbx_seq_one_letter_code
_entity_poly.pdbx_strand_id
1 'polypeptide(L)'
;MLIRSQNREVLINLNSAAGIEIAEGSIKTIITSYITGCSYLLGEYSDKAKAMNVLDMIQEAYEEHKITCTFLTGFTGHRAIIESNDIHVNGSEELVKSFKKNMIFQMPEDSEVEA
;
A
#
# COMPACT_ATOMS: atom_id res chain seq x y z
N MET A 1 -2.23 -0.15 6.74
CA MET A 1 -1.38 -0.45 5.57
C MET A 1 -0.07 0.30 5.67
N LEU A 2 0.99 -0.37 5.35
CA LEU A 2 2.32 0.23 5.26
C LEU A 2 2.65 0.54 3.81
N ILE A 3 3.42 1.60 3.59
CA ILE A 3 3.94 1.94 2.25
C ILE A 3 5.46 1.94 2.33
N ARG A 4 6.09 1.18 1.46
CA ARG A 4 7.54 1.17 1.31
C ARG A 4 7.93 2.07 0.16
N SER A 5 8.90 2.96 0.39
CA SER A 5 9.37 3.89 -0.63
C SER A 5 9.98 3.18 -1.84
N GLN A 6 10.08 3.91 -2.95
CA GLN A 6 10.64 3.43 -4.20
C GLN A 6 12.07 2.89 -4.03
N ASN A 7 12.90 3.56 -3.24
CA ASN A 7 14.26 3.13 -2.93
C ASN A 7 14.34 2.07 -1.83
N ARG A 8 13.21 1.68 -1.26
CA ARG A 8 13.07 0.67 -0.21
C ARG A 8 13.65 1.04 1.15
N GLU A 9 14.13 2.26 1.32
CA GLU A 9 14.76 2.69 2.58
C GLU A 9 13.80 3.27 3.60
N VAL A 10 12.58 3.64 3.18
CA VAL A 10 11.58 4.23 4.05
C VAL A 10 10.32 3.36 4.07
N LEU A 11 9.82 3.14 5.26
CA LEU A 11 8.56 2.42 5.47
C LEU A 11 7.68 3.30 6.35
N ILE A 12 6.51 3.69 5.84
CA ILE A 12 5.58 4.53 6.58
C ILE A 12 4.29 3.78 6.88
N ASN A 13 3.64 4.18 7.98
CA ASN A 13 2.30 3.71 8.30
C ASN A 13 1.29 4.73 7.76
N LEU A 14 0.51 4.32 6.77
CA LEU A 14 -0.47 5.19 6.13
C LEU A 14 -1.51 5.73 7.12
N ASN A 15 -1.84 4.95 8.15
CA ASN A 15 -2.80 5.39 9.16
C ASN A 15 -2.27 6.54 10.03
N SER A 16 -0.97 6.71 10.09
CA SER A 16 -0.32 7.79 10.85
C SER A 16 0.01 9.00 9.98
N ALA A 17 -0.13 8.89 8.66
CA ALA A 17 0.15 9.97 7.74
C ALA A 17 -1.02 10.96 7.68
N ALA A 18 -0.70 12.25 7.65
CA ALA A 18 -1.70 13.29 7.42
C ALA A 18 -2.17 13.30 5.96
N GLY A 19 -1.32 12.87 5.04
CA GLY A 19 -1.65 12.75 3.64
C GLY A 19 -0.48 12.29 2.80
N ILE A 20 -0.78 12.01 1.55
CA ILE A 20 0.21 11.74 0.52
C ILE A 20 -0.06 12.73 -0.60
N GLU A 21 0.97 13.41 -1.05
CA GLU A 21 0.81 14.45 -2.04
C GLU A 21 1.84 14.37 -3.16
N ILE A 22 1.46 14.94 -4.29
CA ILE A 22 2.33 15.09 -5.45
C ILE A 22 2.91 16.49 -5.44
N ALA A 23 4.22 16.59 -5.58
CA ALA A 23 4.91 17.86 -5.73
C ALA A 23 5.68 17.85 -7.05
N GLU A 24 5.45 18.87 -7.87
CA GLU A 24 6.14 19.01 -9.14
C GLU A 24 7.46 19.74 -8.92
N GLY A 25 8.57 19.07 -9.24
CA GLY A 25 9.88 19.67 -9.29
C GLY A 25 10.22 20.16 -10.71
N SER A 26 11.38 20.79 -10.85
CA SER A 26 11.84 21.31 -12.16
C SER A 26 12.18 20.20 -13.15
N ILE A 27 12.55 19.01 -12.67
CA ILE A 27 12.99 17.89 -13.50
C ILE A 27 12.10 16.67 -13.30
N LYS A 28 11.69 16.42 -12.06
CA LYS A 28 10.91 15.22 -11.69
C LYS A 28 9.71 15.60 -10.86
N THR A 29 8.69 14.76 -10.92
CA THR A 29 7.53 14.82 -10.03
C THR A 29 7.75 13.84 -8.90
N ILE A 30 7.53 14.28 -7.68
CA ILE A 30 7.74 13.43 -6.49
C ILE A 30 6.43 13.17 -5.76
N ILE A 31 6.38 12.03 -5.11
CA ILE A 31 5.30 11.70 -4.18
C ILE A 31 5.89 11.69 -2.78
N THR A 32 5.31 12.49 -1.91
CA THR A 32 5.75 12.60 -0.51
C THR A 32 4.60 12.28 0.44
N SER A 33 4.96 11.77 1.61
CA SER A 33 4.04 11.59 2.71
C SER A 33 4.40 12.57 3.82
N TYR A 34 3.39 13.15 4.44
CA TYR A 34 3.56 14.07 5.54
C TYR A 34 3.07 13.40 6.83
N ILE A 35 4.00 13.26 7.78
CA ILE A 35 3.72 12.78 9.13
C ILE A 35 4.20 13.87 10.07
N THR A 36 3.46 14.17 11.11
CA THR A 36 3.66 15.30 12.05
C THR A 36 5.08 15.87 12.08
N GLY A 37 5.27 17.03 11.45
CA GLY A 37 6.55 17.75 11.43
C GLY A 37 7.61 17.25 10.45
N CYS A 38 7.35 16.16 9.73
CA CYS A 38 8.31 15.57 8.79
C CYS A 38 7.65 15.18 7.48
N SER A 39 8.37 15.39 6.38
CA SER A 39 7.99 14.88 5.05
C SER A 39 8.93 13.75 4.66
N TYR A 40 8.37 12.72 4.06
CA TYR A 40 9.11 11.55 3.59
C TYR A 40 8.93 11.40 2.09
N LEU A 41 10.04 11.29 1.36
CA LEU A 41 10.00 11.02 -0.06
C LEU A 41 9.65 9.55 -0.29
N LEU A 42 8.54 9.30 -0.97
CA LEU A 42 8.12 7.95 -1.30
C LEU A 42 8.59 7.50 -2.68
N GLY A 43 8.60 8.41 -3.65
CA GLY A 43 9.04 8.05 -4.99
C GLY A 43 9.23 9.26 -5.89
N GLU A 44 9.97 9.05 -6.98
CA GLU A 44 10.21 10.04 -8.03
C GLU A 44 9.74 9.48 -9.36
N TYR A 45 9.03 10.29 -10.12
CA TYR A 45 8.46 9.89 -11.41
C TYR A 45 8.78 10.94 -12.47
N SER A 46 8.87 10.48 -13.71
CA SER A 46 9.30 11.34 -14.81
C SER A 46 8.28 12.42 -15.19
N ASP A 47 6.99 12.17 -14.93
CA ASP A 47 5.94 13.15 -15.17
C ASP A 47 4.79 13.05 -14.17
N LYS A 48 3.93 14.05 -14.17
CA LYS A 48 2.78 14.12 -13.27
C LYS A 48 1.75 13.02 -13.55
N ALA A 49 1.58 12.64 -14.83
CA ALA A 49 0.63 11.59 -15.18
C ALA A 49 0.99 10.26 -14.52
N LYS A 50 2.28 9.91 -14.51
CA LYS A 50 2.75 8.72 -13.80
C LYS A 50 2.53 8.83 -12.29
N ALA A 51 2.85 9.96 -11.70
CA ALA A 51 2.64 10.18 -10.27
C ALA A 51 1.15 10.07 -9.90
N MET A 52 0.26 10.60 -10.73
CA MET A 52 -1.18 10.47 -10.53
C MET A 52 -1.63 9.01 -10.58
N ASN A 53 -1.10 8.25 -11.54
CA ASN A 53 -1.41 6.82 -11.64
C ASN A 53 -0.93 6.06 -10.40
N VAL A 54 0.23 6.40 -9.87
CA VAL A 54 0.72 5.79 -8.62
C VAL A 54 -0.18 6.16 -7.45
N LEU A 55 -0.64 7.39 -7.38
CA LEU A 55 -1.57 7.81 -6.33
C LEU A 55 -2.88 7.02 -6.40
N ASP A 56 -3.39 6.77 -7.61
CA ASP A 56 -4.56 5.93 -7.82
C ASP A 56 -4.30 4.49 -7.39
N MET A 57 -3.11 3.96 -7.66
CA MET A 57 -2.71 2.62 -7.22
C MET A 57 -2.67 2.52 -5.69
N ILE A 58 -2.18 3.55 -5.01
CA ILE A 58 -2.16 3.61 -3.54
C ILE A 58 -3.59 3.62 -3.00
N GLN A 59 -4.45 4.42 -3.59
CA GLN A 59 -5.86 4.49 -3.19
C GLN A 59 -6.53 3.13 -3.34
N GLU A 60 -6.35 2.50 -4.47
CA GLU A 60 -6.93 1.18 -4.74
C GLU A 60 -6.40 0.11 -3.78
N ALA A 61 -5.10 0.12 -3.52
CA ALA A 61 -4.49 -0.79 -2.55
C ALA A 61 -5.03 -0.58 -1.13
N TYR A 62 -5.24 0.68 -0.75
CA TYR A 62 -5.81 1.01 0.56
C TYR A 62 -7.25 0.52 0.68
N GLU A 63 -8.04 0.68 -0.37
CA GLU A 63 -9.42 0.20 -0.40
C GLU A 63 -9.48 -1.32 -0.24
N GLU A 64 -8.63 -2.06 -0.98
CA GLU A 64 -8.51 -3.51 -0.86
C GLU A 64 -8.07 -3.92 0.55
N HIS A 65 -7.12 -3.20 1.12
CA HIS A 65 -6.66 -3.44 2.50
C HIS A 65 -7.80 -3.27 3.50
N LYS A 66 -8.61 -2.22 3.35
CA LYS A 66 -9.77 -1.96 4.21
C LYS A 66 -10.82 -3.06 4.09
N ILE A 67 -11.12 -3.49 2.89
CA ILE A 67 -12.06 -4.59 2.64
C ILE A 67 -11.54 -5.87 3.31
N THR A 68 -10.27 -6.18 3.12
CA THR A 68 -9.64 -7.36 3.72
C THR A 68 -9.70 -7.30 5.25
N CYS A 69 -9.35 -6.17 5.86
CA CYS A 69 -9.42 -5.99 7.31
C CYS A 69 -10.85 -6.13 7.83
N THR A 70 -11.82 -5.55 7.13
CA THR A 70 -13.22 -5.66 7.50
C THR A 70 -13.71 -7.10 7.42
N PHE A 71 -13.32 -7.82 6.39
CA PHE A 71 -13.63 -9.24 6.24
C PHE A 71 -13.04 -10.07 7.39
N LEU A 72 -11.77 -9.82 7.73
CA LEU A 72 -11.06 -10.55 8.78
C LEU A 72 -11.63 -10.28 10.18
N THR A 73 -12.04 -9.06 10.45
CA THR A 73 -12.60 -8.67 11.75
C THR A 73 -14.10 -8.94 11.84
N GLY A 74 -14.76 -9.17 10.70
CA GLY A 74 -16.16 -9.55 10.66
C GLY A 74 -16.37 -10.99 11.12
N PHE A 75 -17.58 -11.31 11.57
CA PHE A 75 -17.93 -12.63 12.07
C PHE A 75 -17.60 -13.76 11.06
N THR A 76 -17.92 -13.54 9.79
CA THR A 76 -17.67 -14.50 8.72
C THR A 76 -16.17 -14.72 8.49
N GLY A 77 -15.39 -13.64 8.47
CA GLY A 77 -13.94 -13.71 8.28
C GLY A 77 -13.24 -14.40 9.44
N HIS A 78 -13.65 -14.08 10.66
CA HIS A 78 -13.13 -14.73 11.87
C HIS A 78 -13.39 -16.24 11.87
N ARG A 79 -14.59 -16.63 11.51
CA ARG A 79 -14.97 -18.03 11.40
C ARG A 79 -14.19 -18.76 10.31
N ALA A 80 -14.00 -18.14 9.17
CA ALA A 80 -13.22 -18.71 8.07
C ALA A 80 -11.76 -18.96 8.49
N ILE A 81 -11.16 -18.06 9.24
CA ILE A 81 -9.80 -18.20 9.75
C ILE A 81 -9.71 -19.38 10.73
N ILE A 82 -10.65 -19.48 11.66
CA ILE A 82 -10.70 -20.58 12.63
C ILE A 82 -10.86 -21.92 11.90
N GLU A 83 -11.77 -22.01 10.97
CA GLU A 83 -12.00 -23.23 10.19
C GLU A 83 -10.77 -23.62 9.35
N SER A 84 -10.08 -22.65 8.72
CA SER A 84 -8.88 -22.95 7.95
C SER A 84 -7.71 -23.40 8.84
N ASN A 85 -7.59 -22.90 10.05
CA ASN A 85 -6.58 -23.36 11.00
C ASN A 85 -6.84 -24.80 11.47
N ASP A 86 -8.09 -25.17 11.62
CA ASP A 86 -8.49 -26.52 12.05
C ASP A 86 -8.30 -27.60 10.97
N ILE A 87 -8.33 -27.20 9.70
CA ILE A 87 -8.36 -28.13 8.57
C ILE A 87 -6.96 -28.41 8.00
N HIS A 88 -5.92 -27.70 8.39
CA HIS A 88 -4.55 -27.87 7.86
C HIS A 88 -4.45 -27.82 6.35
N VAL A 89 -5.13 -26.92 5.70
CA VAL A 89 -5.25 -26.91 4.27
C VAL A 89 -4.29 -25.90 3.65
N ASN A 90 -3.81 -26.20 2.44
CA ASN A 90 -3.08 -25.27 1.58
C ASN A 90 -3.79 -23.92 1.43
N GLY A 91 -5.10 -23.88 1.60
CA GLY A 91 -5.89 -22.65 1.60
C GLY A 91 -5.54 -21.68 2.72
N SER A 92 -5.04 -22.17 3.88
CA SER A 92 -4.64 -21.27 4.96
C SER A 92 -3.33 -20.54 4.65
N GLU A 93 -2.40 -21.20 3.96
CA GLU A 93 -1.15 -20.57 3.53
C GLU A 93 -1.39 -19.53 2.44
N GLU A 94 -2.26 -19.84 1.48
CA GLU A 94 -2.66 -18.89 0.44
C GLU A 94 -3.37 -17.68 1.03
N LEU A 95 -4.23 -17.89 2.02
CA LEU A 95 -4.92 -16.83 2.73
C LEU A 95 -3.93 -15.91 3.44
N VAL A 96 -2.97 -16.47 4.17
CA VAL A 96 -1.93 -15.70 4.86
C VAL A 96 -1.07 -14.92 3.88
N LYS A 97 -0.70 -15.51 2.75
CA LYS A 97 0.05 -14.82 1.70
C LYS A 97 -0.74 -13.65 1.12
N SER A 98 -2.03 -13.84 0.88
CA SER A 98 -2.92 -12.81 0.37
C SER A 98 -3.02 -11.64 1.36
N PHE A 99 -3.13 -11.92 2.66
CA PHE A 99 -3.17 -10.89 3.70
C PHE A 99 -1.86 -10.13 3.81
N LYS A 100 -0.74 -10.83 3.77
CA LYS A 100 0.59 -10.19 3.79
C LYS A 100 0.79 -9.27 2.59
N LYS A 101 0.31 -9.69 1.43
CA LYS A 101 0.40 -8.91 0.20
C LYS A 101 -0.36 -7.59 0.30
N ASN A 102 -1.49 -7.57 1.02
CA ASN A 102 -2.31 -6.38 1.21
C ASN A 102 -1.85 -5.48 2.37
N MET A 103 -0.88 -5.91 3.16
CA MET A 103 -0.39 -5.13 4.30
C MET A 103 0.65 -4.08 3.93
N ILE A 104 1.40 -4.33 2.88
CA ILE A 104 2.49 -3.45 2.43
C ILE A 104 2.31 -3.12 0.95
N PHE A 105 2.26 -1.83 0.64
CA PHE A 105 2.30 -1.33 -0.72
C PHE A 105 3.73 -0.92 -1.04
N GLN A 106 4.32 -1.54 -2.06
CA GLN A 106 5.63 -1.16 -2.57
C GLN A 106 5.45 -0.10 -3.66
N MET A 107 6.06 1.06 -3.48
CA MET A 107 6.06 2.10 -4.50
C MET A 107 6.72 1.57 -5.77
N PRO A 108 6.05 1.65 -6.93
CA PRO A 108 6.62 1.15 -8.18
C PRO A 108 7.75 2.02 -8.69
N GLU A 109 8.63 1.43 -9.48
CA GLU A 109 9.64 2.16 -10.22
C GLU A 109 9.02 2.97 -11.35
N ASP A 110 9.70 4.04 -11.79
CA ASP A 110 9.22 4.90 -12.88
C ASP A 110 8.93 4.10 -14.15
N SER A 111 9.78 3.14 -14.47
CA SER A 111 9.61 2.28 -15.65
C SER A 111 8.42 1.33 -15.59
N GLU A 112 7.91 1.07 -14.39
CA GLU A 112 6.79 0.15 -14.19
C GLU A 112 5.43 0.85 -14.31
N VAL A 113 5.42 2.17 -14.42
CA VAL A 113 4.19 2.98 -14.42
C VAL A 113 3.96 3.55 -15.81
N GLU A 114 2.74 3.38 -16.30
CA GLU A 114 2.32 4.00 -17.56
C GLU A 114 1.88 5.45 -17.31
N ALA A 115 2.19 6.27 -18.28
CA ALA A 115 1.81 7.69 -18.24
C ALA A 115 0.33 7.90 -18.61
#